data_41390e4a576bad21e2ee4aa0cc9230eb
#
_entry.id   41390e4a576bad21e2ee4aa0cc9230eb
#
_cell.length_a   1.000
_cell.length_b   1.000
_cell.length_c   1.000
_cell.angle_alpha   90.00
_cell.angle_beta   90.00
_cell.angle_gamma   90.00
#
_symmetry.space_group_name_H-M   'P 1'
#
loop_
_entity.id
_entity.type
_entity.pdbx_description
1 polymer ?
#
loop_
_entity_poly.entity_id
_entity_poly.type
_entity_poly.pdbx_seq_one_letter_code
_entity_poly.pdbx_strand_id
1 'polypeptide(L)'
;MPDVAGRPFYDARPEPAGGTAPWALDDLCDFAAAAGDPYGGRLAGGPFDADPDRLPPFSLQLEASEPPVWVGLDGAELAQWATALERILARWGVAGGDTIGFYEYGSSPLVLLSAGSYVPGLGQGATDRLGADMFCNDGMGNMALRMAEAIRVVGPSGMVVRADVAAPLTEALEMSGVGLGNVLRWVAVTVPDGAPFPGDIARWSERWGLPVRRVLRGDAAFFLAGDCPACDLFHVDGELYDLEPLPGGETAVTTRFAATTPAVRYSLGPAEPVPAGCPEEPDAPRLRWL
;
A
#
# COMPACT_ATOMS: atom_id res chain seq x y z
N MET A 1 17.78 -9.60 -8.52
CA MET A 1 16.64 -10.28 -7.87
C MET A 1 17.07 -10.67 -6.46
N PRO A 2 16.19 -10.54 -5.46
CA PRO A 2 16.45 -11.08 -4.12
C PRO A 2 16.76 -12.56 -4.17
N ASP A 3 17.66 -13.01 -3.28
CA ASP A 3 17.96 -14.44 -3.12
C ASP A 3 16.87 -15.10 -2.27
N VAL A 4 16.24 -16.12 -2.82
CA VAL A 4 15.17 -16.90 -2.15
C VAL A 4 15.58 -18.32 -1.80
N ALA A 5 16.83 -18.72 -2.07
CA ALA A 5 17.33 -20.05 -1.74
C ALA A 5 17.35 -20.26 -0.23
N GLY A 6 16.89 -21.43 0.21
CA GLY A 6 16.77 -21.76 1.63
C GLY A 6 15.66 -21.04 2.37
N ARG A 7 14.74 -20.39 1.67
CA ARG A 7 13.54 -19.80 2.26
C ARG A 7 12.40 -20.81 2.25
N PRO A 8 11.87 -21.22 3.40
CA PRO A 8 10.93 -22.35 3.49
C PRO A 8 9.69 -22.21 2.59
N PHE A 9 9.16 -21.00 2.42
CA PHE A 9 8.02 -20.76 1.55
C PHE A 9 8.34 -21.02 0.07
N TYR A 10 9.51 -20.58 -0.40
CA TYR A 10 9.93 -20.79 -1.80
C TYR A 10 10.40 -22.22 -2.05
N ASP A 11 11.08 -22.83 -1.08
CA ASP A 11 11.55 -24.22 -1.17
C ASP A 11 10.39 -25.22 -1.23
N ALA A 12 9.24 -24.91 -0.62
CA ALA A 12 8.04 -25.74 -0.66
C ALA A 12 7.26 -25.64 -1.99
N ARG A 13 7.59 -24.68 -2.87
CA ARG A 13 6.87 -24.46 -4.12
C ARG A 13 7.59 -25.12 -5.29
N PRO A 14 6.84 -25.73 -6.23
CA PRO A 14 7.45 -26.29 -7.43
C PRO A 14 8.09 -25.19 -8.28
N GLU A 15 9.35 -25.38 -8.66
CA GLU A 15 10.00 -24.50 -9.62
C GLU A 15 9.47 -24.79 -11.03
N PRO A 16 8.75 -23.86 -11.70
CA PRO A 16 8.48 -24.00 -13.11
C PRO A 16 9.79 -23.83 -13.90
N ALA A 17 9.86 -24.39 -15.11
CA ALA A 17 10.98 -24.16 -16.00
C ALA A 17 11.14 -22.64 -16.24
N GLY A 18 12.14 -22.03 -15.58
CA GLY A 18 12.42 -20.59 -15.71
C GLY A 18 12.37 -19.77 -14.43
N GLY A 19 12.24 -20.35 -13.24
CA GLY A 19 12.34 -19.64 -11.95
C GLY A 19 11.16 -19.85 -10.99
N THR A 20 11.09 -19.04 -9.95
CA THR A 20 10.05 -19.11 -8.91
C THR A 20 8.64 -18.96 -9.48
N ALA A 21 7.71 -19.84 -9.11
CA ALA A 21 6.30 -19.71 -9.51
C ALA A 21 5.69 -18.41 -8.93
N PRO A 22 4.79 -17.72 -9.66
CA PRO A 22 4.04 -16.62 -9.09
C PRO A 22 3.17 -17.11 -7.93
N TRP A 23 2.91 -16.23 -6.96
CA TRP A 23 2.13 -16.53 -5.77
C TRP A 23 1.26 -15.34 -5.36
N ALA A 24 0.19 -15.60 -4.63
CA ALA A 24 -0.72 -14.61 -4.07
C ALA A 24 -0.79 -14.72 -2.54
N LEU A 25 -1.51 -13.84 -1.91
CA LEU A 25 -1.67 -13.84 -0.45
C LEU A 25 -2.24 -15.18 0.06
N ASP A 26 -3.18 -15.79 -0.66
CA ASP A 26 -3.78 -17.08 -0.28
C ASP A 26 -2.73 -18.20 -0.22
N ASP A 27 -1.78 -18.23 -1.16
CA ASP A 27 -0.68 -19.20 -1.14
C ASP A 27 0.17 -19.09 0.13
N LEU A 28 0.39 -17.86 0.59
CA LEU A 28 1.13 -17.58 1.82
C LEU A 28 0.33 -18.01 3.06
N CYS A 29 -0.98 -17.74 3.06
CA CYS A 29 -1.88 -18.18 4.12
C CYS A 29 -1.96 -19.71 4.19
N ASP A 30 -2.08 -20.39 3.06
CA ASP A 30 -2.11 -21.87 2.98
C ASP A 30 -0.80 -22.47 3.50
N PHE A 31 0.33 -21.89 3.12
CA PHE A 31 1.64 -22.32 3.63
C PHE A 31 1.73 -22.16 5.15
N ALA A 32 1.32 -21.03 5.69
CA ALA A 32 1.32 -20.76 7.12
C ALA A 32 0.40 -21.73 7.90
N ALA A 33 -0.79 -21.99 7.36
CA ALA A 33 -1.72 -22.97 7.93
C ALA A 33 -1.16 -24.38 7.94
N ALA A 34 -0.53 -24.83 6.84
CA ALA A 34 0.10 -26.15 6.71
C ALA A 34 1.28 -26.32 7.66
N ALA A 35 2.02 -25.25 7.95
CA ALA A 35 3.12 -25.26 8.92
C ALA A 35 2.64 -25.44 10.38
N GLY A 36 1.33 -25.33 10.62
CA GLY A 36 0.74 -25.45 11.97
C GLY A 36 1.09 -24.31 12.90
N ASP A 37 1.57 -23.20 12.36
CA ASP A 37 1.80 -21.97 13.10
C ASP A 37 0.56 -21.06 13.02
N PRO A 38 -0.22 -20.93 14.12
CA PRO A 38 -1.44 -20.11 14.13
C PRO A 38 -1.15 -18.60 13.90
N TYR A 39 0.11 -18.21 13.93
CA TYR A 39 0.57 -16.84 13.69
C TYR A 39 1.34 -16.68 12.38
N GLY A 40 1.28 -17.71 11.52
CA GLY A 40 1.72 -17.63 10.14
C GLY A 40 3.13 -17.18 9.91
N GLY A 41 4.07 -17.82 10.54
CA GLY A 41 5.47 -17.43 10.38
C GLY A 41 5.80 -16.19 11.16
N ARG A 42 5.37 -16.20 12.37
CA ARG A 42 5.74 -15.26 13.44
C ARG A 42 6.83 -14.28 13.05
N LEU A 43 6.83 -13.23 13.65
CA LEU A 43 7.82 -12.17 13.85
C LEU A 43 9.26 -12.32 13.29
N ALA A 44 9.68 -13.49 12.85
CA ALA A 44 11.02 -13.75 12.33
C ALA A 44 11.11 -13.63 10.80
N GLY A 45 10.32 -12.75 10.17
CA GLY A 45 10.23 -12.68 8.71
C GLY A 45 9.29 -13.76 8.13
N GLY A 46 8.69 -14.55 9.02
CA GLY A 46 7.69 -15.52 8.66
C GLY A 46 8.17 -16.60 7.69
N PRO A 47 7.30 -16.97 6.72
CA PRO A 47 7.62 -18.01 5.75
C PRO A 47 8.83 -17.70 4.86
N PHE A 48 9.28 -16.48 4.84
CA PHE A 48 10.40 -16.02 4.01
C PHE A 48 11.74 -16.02 4.73
N ASP A 49 11.77 -16.15 6.06
CA ASP A 49 13.02 -16.12 6.80
C ASP A 49 13.66 -17.51 6.91
N ALA A 50 14.92 -17.61 6.55
CA ALA A 50 15.72 -18.84 6.75
C ALA A 50 16.10 -19.05 8.22
N ASP A 51 16.07 -18.00 9.05
CA ASP A 51 16.35 -18.05 10.48
C ASP A 51 15.10 -17.64 11.28
N PRO A 52 14.26 -18.60 11.70
CA PRO A 52 13.01 -18.33 12.40
C PRO A 52 13.19 -17.67 13.78
N ASP A 53 14.39 -17.69 14.33
CA ASP A 53 14.71 -17.07 15.63
C ASP A 53 15.12 -15.61 15.49
N ARG A 54 15.32 -15.13 14.26
CA ARG A 54 15.69 -13.74 13.98
C ARG A 54 14.46 -12.88 13.80
N LEU A 55 14.18 -12.00 14.75
CA LEU A 55 13.12 -11.00 14.63
C LEU A 55 13.57 -9.81 13.76
N PRO A 56 12.83 -9.46 12.71
CA PRO A 56 13.10 -8.24 11.97
C PRO A 56 12.80 -7.01 12.85
N PRO A 57 13.54 -5.90 12.65
CA PRO A 57 13.30 -4.65 13.40
C PRO A 57 11.90 -4.09 13.21
N PHE A 58 11.30 -4.35 12.08
CA PHE A 58 9.91 -3.99 11.76
C PHE A 58 9.16 -5.23 11.29
N SER A 59 7.99 -5.43 11.85
CA SER A 59 7.08 -6.53 11.48
C SER A 59 5.69 -5.99 11.22
N LEU A 60 5.10 -6.41 10.12
CA LEU A 60 3.75 -6.07 9.71
C LEU A 60 2.88 -7.32 9.70
N GLN A 61 1.75 -7.27 10.37
CA GLN A 61 0.68 -8.24 10.17
C GLN A 61 -0.08 -7.87 8.90
N LEU A 62 -0.22 -8.81 7.98
CA LEU A 62 -1.00 -8.61 6.76
C LEU A 62 -2.49 -8.55 7.10
N GLU A 63 -3.15 -7.45 6.74
CA GLU A 63 -4.52 -7.15 7.13
C GLU A 63 -5.54 -8.19 6.62
N ALA A 64 -5.35 -8.65 5.39
CA ALA A 64 -6.26 -9.57 4.73
C ALA A 64 -5.90 -11.06 4.94
N SER A 65 -4.90 -11.38 5.78
CA SER A 65 -4.45 -12.77 5.95
C SER A 65 -5.26 -13.53 7.00
N GLU A 66 -5.66 -14.77 6.66
CA GLU A 66 -6.26 -15.72 7.59
C GLU A 66 -5.69 -17.13 7.31
N PRO A 67 -4.89 -17.72 8.23
CA PRO A 67 -4.49 -17.22 9.55
C PRO A 67 -3.63 -15.94 9.45
N PRO A 68 -3.44 -15.21 10.57
CA PRO A 68 -2.58 -14.01 10.58
C PRO A 68 -1.17 -14.33 10.13
N VAL A 69 -0.68 -13.65 9.10
CA VAL A 69 0.67 -13.74 8.57
C VAL A 69 1.44 -12.47 8.89
N TRP A 70 2.68 -12.60 9.27
CA TRP A 70 3.57 -11.49 9.55
C TRP A 70 4.73 -11.49 8.55
N VAL A 71 5.06 -10.32 8.05
CA VAL A 71 6.21 -10.06 7.19
C VAL A 71 7.10 -9.00 7.83
N GLY A 72 8.38 -8.97 7.50
CA GLY A 72 9.30 -8.06 8.16
C GLY A 72 10.30 -7.39 7.23
N LEU A 73 10.74 -6.21 7.63
CA LEU A 73 11.75 -5.40 6.96
C LEU A 73 12.79 -4.90 7.96
N ASP A 74 14.01 -4.67 7.50
CA ASP A 74 14.97 -3.88 8.25
C ASP A 74 14.74 -2.37 8.06
N GLY A 75 15.51 -1.54 8.77
CA GLY A 75 15.31 -0.09 8.72
C GLY A 75 15.63 0.54 7.36
N ALA A 76 16.58 -0.02 6.61
CA ALA A 76 16.94 0.45 5.26
C ALA A 76 15.87 0.07 4.24
N GLU A 77 15.36 -1.14 4.32
CA GLU A 77 14.27 -1.66 3.51
C GLU A 77 12.98 -0.88 3.76
N LEU A 78 12.66 -0.61 5.03
CA LEU A 78 11.52 0.21 5.42
C LEU A 78 11.61 1.63 4.85
N ALA A 79 12.81 2.22 4.84
CA ALA A 79 13.06 3.52 4.24
C ALA A 79 12.84 3.52 2.72
N GLN A 80 13.17 2.43 2.03
CA GLN A 80 12.88 2.27 0.60
C GLN A 80 11.36 2.17 0.34
N TRP A 81 10.65 1.43 1.18
CA TRP A 81 9.19 1.37 1.06
C TRP A 81 8.54 2.74 1.30
N ALA A 82 9.02 3.51 2.29
CA ALA A 82 8.58 4.89 2.50
C ALA A 82 8.86 5.81 1.29
N THR A 83 9.92 5.55 0.51
CA THR A 83 10.21 6.27 -0.74
C THR A 83 9.11 6.05 -1.79
N ALA A 84 8.53 4.84 -1.87
CA ALA A 84 7.39 4.61 -2.76
C ALA A 84 6.20 5.52 -2.41
N LEU A 85 5.86 5.61 -1.13
CA LEU A 85 4.78 6.51 -0.67
C LEU A 85 5.13 7.98 -0.89
N GLU A 86 6.35 8.40 -0.61
CA GLU A 86 6.84 9.77 -0.86
C GLU A 86 6.63 10.16 -2.34
N ARG A 87 7.05 9.30 -3.29
CA ARG A 87 6.90 9.56 -4.73
C ARG A 87 5.43 9.64 -5.16
N ILE A 88 4.55 8.82 -4.56
CA ILE A 88 3.11 8.89 -4.79
C ILE A 88 2.56 10.25 -4.32
N LEU A 89 2.84 10.65 -3.10
CA LEU A 89 2.38 11.90 -2.52
C LEU A 89 2.92 13.13 -3.26
N ALA A 90 4.20 13.10 -3.64
CA ALA A 90 4.83 14.16 -4.45
C ALA A 90 4.14 14.34 -5.80
N ARG A 91 3.80 13.24 -6.49
CA ARG A 91 3.05 13.26 -7.76
C ARG A 91 1.67 13.87 -7.61
N TRP A 92 1.03 13.73 -6.45
CA TRP A 92 -0.25 14.38 -6.15
C TRP A 92 -0.09 15.83 -5.67
N GLY A 93 1.13 16.38 -5.71
CA GLY A 93 1.44 17.76 -5.39
C GLY A 93 1.54 18.04 -3.89
N VAL A 94 1.85 17.03 -3.07
CA VAL A 94 2.18 17.26 -1.65
C VAL A 94 3.54 17.93 -1.55
N ALA A 95 3.61 19.00 -0.78
CA ALA A 95 4.80 19.82 -0.59
C ALA A 95 4.90 20.35 0.84
N GLY A 96 5.99 21.02 1.15
CA GLY A 96 6.21 21.61 2.48
C GLY A 96 5.09 22.53 2.95
N GLY A 97 4.65 22.30 4.18
CA GLY A 97 3.54 23.02 4.80
C GLY A 97 2.14 22.44 4.53
N ASP A 98 2.03 21.40 3.72
CA ASP A 98 0.77 20.65 3.58
C ASP A 98 0.50 19.80 4.83
N THR A 99 -0.77 19.50 5.07
CA THR A 99 -1.19 18.50 6.06
C THR A 99 -1.98 17.42 5.37
N ILE A 100 -1.63 16.16 5.58
CA ILE A 100 -2.30 15.00 4.97
C ILE A 100 -3.06 14.23 6.05
N GLY A 101 -4.34 14.02 5.82
CA GLY A 101 -5.18 13.21 6.70
C GLY A 101 -5.20 11.74 6.27
N PHE A 102 -5.13 10.83 7.24
CA PHE A 102 -5.32 9.40 7.02
C PHE A 102 -6.55 8.93 7.80
N TYR A 103 -7.58 8.51 7.06
CA TYR A 103 -8.73 7.80 7.62
C TYR A 103 -8.56 6.32 7.29
N GLU A 104 -7.60 5.72 7.97
CA GLU A 104 -7.00 4.42 7.73
C GLU A 104 -6.66 3.79 9.08
N TYR A 105 -6.51 2.48 9.18
CA TYR A 105 -6.03 1.88 10.43
C TYR A 105 -4.63 2.39 10.76
N GLY A 106 -4.39 2.65 12.04
CA GLY A 106 -3.07 3.09 12.52
C GLY A 106 -1.95 2.07 12.27
N SER A 107 -2.30 0.80 12.06
CA SER A 107 -1.39 -0.28 11.67
C SER A 107 -1.20 -0.42 10.16
N SER A 108 -1.93 0.35 9.34
CA SER A 108 -1.79 0.30 7.89
C SER A 108 -0.40 0.76 7.44
N PRO A 109 0.19 0.10 6.43
CA PRO A 109 1.45 0.55 5.85
C PRO A 109 1.46 2.03 5.46
N LEU A 110 0.36 2.55 4.92
CA LEU A 110 0.26 3.94 4.50
C LEU A 110 0.43 4.92 5.67
N VAL A 111 -0.11 4.59 6.84
CA VAL A 111 0.08 5.38 8.07
C VAL A 111 1.48 5.21 8.62
N LEU A 112 1.96 3.97 8.71
CA LEU A 112 3.27 3.65 9.27
C LEU A 112 4.42 4.28 8.47
N LEU A 113 4.31 4.31 7.15
CA LEU A 113 5.32 4.89 6.25
C LEU A 113 5.22 6.41 6.13
N SER A 114 4.14 7.03 6.58
CA SER A 114 3.92 8.47 6.39
C SER A 114 4.86 9.31 7.24
N ALA A 115 5.06 8.97 8.52
CA ALA A 115 5.92 9.74 9.41
C ALA A 115 6.82 8.84 10.27
N GLY A 116 8.08 9.24 10.45
CA GLY A 116 9.07 8.51 11.23
C GLY A 116 8.72 8.36 12.71
N SER A 117 7.83 9.20 13.22
CA SER A 117 7.32 9.10 14.59
C SER A 117 6.43 7.86 14.84
N TYR A 118 5.88 7.24 13.78
CA TYR A 118 5.02 6.05 13.90
C TYR A 118 5.80 4.75 14.01
N VAL A 119 6.98 4.68 13.37
CA VAL A 119 7.77 3.43 13.33
C VAL A 119 9.20 3.69 13.78
N PRO A 120 9.61 3.11 14.91
CA PRO A 120 11.00 3.15 15.32
C PRO A 120 11.93 2.58 14.22
N GLY A 121 12.99 3.30 13.90
CA GLY A 121 13.95 2.90 12.87
C GLY A 121 13.67 3.38 11.45
N LEU A 122 12.49 3.92 11.15
CA LEU A 122 12.21 4.55 9.85
C LEU A 122 13.00 5.86 9.66
N GLY A 123 13.27 6.59 10.77
CA GLY A 123 13.90 7.91 10.72
C GLY A 123 12.94 8.98 10.19
N GLN A 124 12.79 9.10 8.87
CA GLN A 124 11.85 10.01 8.22
C GLN A 124 10.87 9.24 7.36
N GLY A 125 9.58 9.45 7.58
CA GLY A 125 8.51 8.94 6.72
C GLY A 125 8.29 9.80 5.47
N ALA A 126 7.35 9.40 4.65
CA ALA A 126 7.07 10.05 3.37
C ALA A 126 6.67 11.53 3.51
N THR A 127 5.80 11.86 4.47
CA THR A 127 5.40 13.25 4.72
C THR A 127 6.53 14.07 5.33
N ASP A 128 7.32 13.49 6.25
CA ASP A 128 8.49 14.18 6.83
C ASP A 128 9.47 14.61 5.74
N ARG A 129 9.76 13.74 4.76
CA ARG A 129 10.69 14.03 3.64
C ARG A 129 10.17 15.11 2.71
N LEU A 130 8.85 15.23 2.58
CA LEU A 130 8.20 16.27 1.79
C LEU A 130 8.03 17.58 2.59
N GLY A 131 8.36 17.61 3.88
CA GLY A 131 8.16 18.75 4.75
C GLY A 131 6.67 19.02 5.04
N ALA A 132 5.85 17.99 4.96
CA ALA A 132 4.42 18.01 5.22
C ALA A 132 4.12 17.40 6.58
N ASP A 133 3.03 17.85 7.19
CA ASP A 133 2.49 17.25 8.41
C ASP A 133 1.48 16.14 8.07
N MET A 134 1.20 15.28 9.03
CA MET A 134 0.14 14.30 8.89
C MET A 134 -0.64 14.12 10.18
N PHE A 135 -1.89 13.66 10.06
CA PHE A 135 -2.66 13.14 11.17
C PHE A 135 -3.41 11.87 10.73
N CYS A 136 -3.61 10.98 11.68
CA CYS A 136 -4.38 9.77 11.48
C CYS A 136 -5.56 9.74 12.43
N ASN A 137 -6.70 9.28 11.92
CA ASN A 137 -7.85 8.88 12.73
C ASN A 137 -8.24 7.48 12.27
N ASP A 138 -8.32 6.54 13.22
CA ASP A 138 -8.62 5.14 12.91
C ASP A 138 -9.80 5.01 11.94
N GLY A 139 -9.56 4.32 10.84
CA GLY A 139 -10.48 4.12 9.73
C GLY A 139 -11.64 3.19 10.07
N MET A 140 -12.38 3.52 11.11
CA MET A 140 -13.58 2.80 11.55
C MET A 140 -14.84 3.62 11.29
N GLY A 141 -15.90 3.00 10.79
CA GLY A 141 -17.14 3.68 10.43
C GLY A 141 -17.76 4.49 11.57
N ASN A 142 -17.66 4.02 12.82
CA ASN A 142 -18.12 4.73 14.00
C ASN A 142 -17.32 5.99 14.37
N MET A 143 -16.16 6.21 13.74
CA MET A 143 -15.30 7.39 13.93
C MET A 143 -15.53 8.47 12.85
N ALA A 144 -16.45 8.25 11.92
CA ALA A 144 -16.66 9.12 10.76
C ALA A 144 -16.98 10.58 11.14
N LEU A 145 -17.85 10.80 12.14
CA LEU A 145 -18.15 12.16 12.64
C LEU A 145 -16.92 12.85 13.23
N ARG A 146 -16.08 12.09 13.94
CA ARG A 146 -14.84 12.63 14.50
C ARG A 146 -13.85 12.99 13.39
N MET A 147 -13.80 12.19 12.31
CA MET A 147 -12.98 12.50 11.15
C MET A 147 -13.48 13.74 10.41
N ALA A 148 -14.81 13.87 10.21
CA ALA A 148 -15.39 15.08 9.61
C ALA A 148 -15.05 16.34 10.41
N GLU A 149 -15.11 16.26 11.75
CA GLU A 149 -14.69 17.37 12.62
C GLU A 149 -13.17 17.66 12.52
N ALA A 150 -12.33 16.63 12.47
CA ALA A 150 -10.89 16.80 12.28
C ALA A 150 -10.59 17.51 10.94
N ILE A 151 -11.26 17.13 9.85
CA ILE A 151 -11.13 17.81 8.55
C ILE A 151 -11.50 19.30 8.67
N ARG A 152 -12.58 19.62 9.35
CA ARG A 152 -13.06 20.97 9.53
C ARG A 152 -12.08 21.84 10.33
N VAL A 153 -11.45 21.27 11.36
CA VAL A 153 -10.55 22.00 12.29
C VAL A 153 -9.14 22.10 11.75
N VAL A 154 -8.62 21.00 11.19
CA VAL A 154 -7.23 20.91 10.71
C VAL A 154 -7.09 21.53 9.32
N GLY A 155 -8.07 21.37 8.45
CA GLY A 155 -8.03 21.84 7.06
C GLY A 155 -6.94 21.16 6.23
N PRO A 156 -6.92 19.81 6.15
CA PRO A 156 -5.87 19.11 5.42
C PRO A 156 -5.89 19.45 3.92
N SER A 157 -4.73 19.35 3.28
CA SER A 157 -4.59 19.58 1.82
C SER A 157 -5.03 18.36 1.00
N GLY A 158 -4.91 17.16 1.57
CA GLY A 158 -5.30 15.90 0.95
C GLY A 158 -5.63 14.83 1.99
N MET A 159 -6.29 13.78 1.56
CA MET A 159 -6.66 12.67 2.44
C MET A 159 -6.46 11.32 1.77
N VAL A 160 -6.06 10.34 2.58
CA VAL A 160 -6.12 8.91 2.26
C VAL A 160 -7.27 8.27 3.06
N VAL A 161 -8.16 7.56 2.37
CA VAL A 161 -9.38 7.00 2.94
C VAL A 161 -9.52 5.54 2.52
N ARG A 162 -9.79 4.65 3.46
CA ARG A 162 -10.17 3.27 3.12
C ARG A 162 -11.52 3.25 2.41
N ALA A 163 -11.64 2.40 1.42
CA ALA A 163 -12.86 2.27 0.62
C ALA A 163 -14.10 1.91 1.44
N ASP A 164 -13.96 1.02 2.42
CA ASP A 164 -15.06 0.53 3.26
C ASP A 164 -15.63 1.59 4.23
N VAL A 165 -14.86 2.64 4.54
CA VAL A 165 -15.32 3.76 5.38
C VAL A 165 -15.67 5.02 4.61
N ALA A 166 -15.57 5.00 3.28
CA ALA A 166 -15.90 6.14 2.43
C ALA A 166 -17.38 6.54 2.52
N ALA A 167 -18.29 5.56 2.58
CA ALA A 167 -19.72 5.84 2.73
C ALA A 167 -20.07 6.44 4.11
N PRO A 168 -19.69 5.84 5.25
CA PRO A 168 -19.87 6.48 6.56
C PRO A 168 -19.25 7.87 6.67
N LEU A 169 -18.07 8.07 6.10
CA LEU A 169 -17.43 9.39 6.09
C LEU A 169 -18.26 10.40 5.30
N THR A 170 -18.77 10.02 4.15
CA THR A 170 -19.61 10.88 3.31
C THR A 170 -20.86 11.34 4.06
N GLU A 171 -21.57 10.43 4.73
CA GLU A 171 -22.73 10.74 5.55
C GLU A 171 -22.38 11.70 6.70
N ALA A 172 -21.26 11.47 7.37
CA ALA A 172 -20.79 12.32 8.46
C ALA A 172 -20.45 13.73 7.99
N LEU A 173 -19.83 13.87 6.81
CA LEU A 173 -19.52 15.16 6.18
C LEU A 173 -20.79 15.94 5.84
N GLU A 174 -21.78 15.29 5.26
CA GLU A 174 -23.07 15.90 4.94
C GLU A 174 -23.80 16.37 6.22
N MET A 175 -23.82 15.54 7.26
CA MET A 175 -24.39 15.90 8.56
C MET A 175 -23.70 17.08 9.21
N SER A 176 -22.37 17.20 9.02
CA SER A 176 -21.54 18.25 9.60
C SER A 176 -21.47 19.50 8.73
N GLY A 177 -22.05 19.49 7.54
CA GLY A 177 -22.01 20.61 6.58
C GLY A 177 -20.60 20.86 6.02
N VAL A 178 -19.72 19.85 6.03
CA VAL A 178 -18.35 19.95 5.52
C VAL A 178 -18.30 19.50 4.07
N GLY A 179 -18.06 20.44 3.15
CA GLY A 179 -17.81 20.12 1.74
C GLY A 179 -16.32 19.85 1.49
N LEU A 180 -15.95 18.62 1.15
CA LEU A 180 -14.54 18.23 0.95
C LEU A 180 -13.86 19.09 -0.13
N GLY A 181 -14.51 19.35 -1.26
CA GLY A 181 -13.96 20.16 -2.34
C GLY A 181 -13.63 21.61 -1.96
N ASN A 182 -14.12 22.10 -0.81
CA ASN A 182 -13.76 23.41 -0.28
C ASN A 182 -12.51 23.39 0.63
N VAL A 183 -12.07 22.20 1.04
CA VAL A 183 -10.98 22.02 2.01
C VAL A 183 -9.81 21.30 1.37
N LEU A 184 -10.07 20.20 0.67
CA LEU A 184 -9.07 19.31 0.12
C LEU A 184 -8.79 19.57 -1.35
N ARG A 185 -7.58 19.26 -1.80
CA ARG A 185 -7.22 19.23 -3.23
C ARG A 185 -7.51 17.88 -3.87
N TRP A 186 -7.44 16.79 -3.10
CA TRP A 186 -7.71 15.42 -3.54
C TRP A 186 -8.05 14.50 -2.35
N VAL A 187 -8.71 13.41 -2.66
CA VAL A 187 -8.85 12.24 -1.76
C VAL A 187 -8.30 11.02 -2.48
N ALA A 188 -7.47 10.25 -1.81
CA ALA A 188 -7.00 8.96 -2.30
C ALA A 188 -7.76 7.83 -1.61
N VAL A 189 -8.27 6.89 -2.41
CA VAL A 189 -8.95 5.70 -1.92
C VAL A 189 -7.99 4.53 -1.95
N THR A 190 -7.95 3.77 -0.87
CA THR A 190 -7.17 2.55 -0.73
C THR A 190 -8.07 1.36 -0.42
N VAL A 191 -7.65 0.19 -0.84
CA VAL A 191 -8.27 -1.11 -0.53
C VAL A 191 -7.23 -2.02 0.11
N PRO A 192 -7.63 -3.00 0.94
CA PRO A 192 -6.72 -4.03 1.43
C PRO A 192 -6.05 -4.80 0.28
N ASP A 193 -4.93 -5.44 0.58
CA ASP A 193 -4.21 -6.30 -0.37
C ASP A 193 -5.15 -7.33 -1.02
N GLY A 194 -5.08 -7.44 -2.35
CA GLY A 194 -5.92 -8.34 -3.15
C GLY A 194 -7.41 -7.94 -3.30
N ALA A 195 -7.87 -6.90 -2.61
CA ALA A 195 -9.26 -6.47 -2.74
C ALA A 195 -9.48 -5.59 -3.99
N PRO A 196 -10.61 -5.74 -4.68
CA PRO A 196 -10.94 -4.89 -5.83
C PRO A 196 -11.29 -3.47 -5.39
N PHE A 197 -10.97 -2.49 -6.24
CA PHE A 197 -11.49 -1.14 -6.07
C PHE A 197 -13.00 -1.11 -6.28
N PRO A 198 -13.75 -0.35 -5.46
CA PRO A 198 -15.16 -0.15 -5.68
C PRO A 198 -15.46 0.44 -7.07
N GLY A 199 -16.45 -0.12 -7.75
CA GLY A 199 -16.85 0.35 -9.10
C GLY A 199 -17.49 1.74 -9.13
N ASP A 200 -17.75 2.34 -7.96
CA ASP A 200 -18.41 3.64 -7.81
C ASP A 200 -17.47 4.81 -7.45
N ILE A 201 -16.14 4.61 -7.56
CA ILE A 201 -15.13 5.66 -7.28
C ILE A 201 -15.45 6.96 -8.04
N ALA A 202 -15.89 6.88 -9.29
CA ALA A 202 -16.28 8.05 -10.07
C ALA A 202 -17.42 8.85 -9.40
N ARG A 203 -18.39 8.16 -8.78
CA ARG A 203 -19.48 8.81 -8.03
C ARG A 203 -18.98 9.54 -6.79
N TRP A 204 -17.92 9.05 -6.14
CA TRP A 204 -17.32 9.76 -5.00
C TRP A 204 -16.67 11.06 -5.45
N SER A 205 -16.00 11.07 -6.62
CA SER A 205 -15.44 12.30 -7.17
C SER A 205 -16.52 13.36 -7.42
N GLU A 206 -17.66 12.97 -8.00
CA GLU A 206 -18.81 13.85 -8.20
C GLU A 206 -19.40 14.34 -6.87
N ARG A 207 -19.63 13.41 -5.92
CA ARG A 207 -20.26 13.71 -4.63
C ARG A 207 -19.39 14.58 -3.74
N TRP A 208 -18.09 14.36 -3.74
CA TRP A 208 -17.13 15.14 -2.94
C TRP A 208 -16.67 16.43 -3.62
N GLY A 209 -16.91 16.57 -4.93
CA GLY A 209 -16.56 17.76 -5.71
C GLY A 209 -15.06 17.97 -5.88
N LEU A 210 -14.27 16.88 -5.91
CA LEU A 210 -12.81 16.93 -6.05
C LEU A 210 -12.27 15.64 -6.68
N PRO A 211 -11.02 15.64 -7.19
CA PRO A 211 -10.40 14.45 -7.76
C PRO A 211 -10.26 13.33 -6.71
N VAL A 212 -10.73 12.13 -7.05
CA VAL A 212 -10.47 10.92 -6.27
C VAL A 212 -9.31 10.16 -6.90
N ARG A 213 -8.27 9.91 -6.12
CA ARG A 213 -7.07 9.16 -6.47
C ARG A 213 -7.18 7.73 -5.95
N ARG A 214 -6.30 6.85 -6.42
CA ARG A 214 -6.26 5.44 -5.98
C ARG A 214 -4.85 5.07 -5.57
N VAL A 215 -4.75 4.26 -4.50
CA VAL A 215 -3.51 3.60 -4.09
C VAL A 215 -3.69 2.10 -4.24
N LEU A 216 -2.89 1.49 -5.11
CA LEU A 216 -2.78 0.05 -5.24
C LEU A 216 -1.72 -0.44 -4.25
N ARG A 217 -2.08 -1.43 -3.44
CA ARG A 217 -1.24 -2.03 -2.41
C ARG A 217 -1.05 -3.51 -2.69
N GLY A 218 0.12 -4.02 -2.34
CA GLY A 218 0.45 -5.43 -2.22
C GLY A 218 1.31 -5.59 -0.97
N ASP A 219 0.67 -5.63 0.20
CA ASP A 219 1.36 -5.55 1.50
C ASP A 219 2.32 -6.73 1.72
N ALA A 220 1.93 -7.93 1.26
CA ALA A 220 2.78 -9.12 1.29
C ALA A 220 4.06 -8.98 0.44
N ALA A 221 4.04 -8.08 -0.53
CA ALA A 221 5.18 -7.76 -1.40
C ALA A 221 5.79 -6.39 -1.13
N PHE A 222 5.35 -5.67 -0.10
CA PHE A 222 5.76 -4.30 0.18
C PHE A 222 5.57 -3.36 -1.03
N PHE A 223 4.52 -3.61 -1.81
CA PHE A 223 4.25 -2.89 -3.05
C PHE A 223 3.29 -1.73 -2.83
N LEU A 224 3.62 -0.59 -3.43
CA LEU A 224 2.75 0.58 -3.50
C LEU A 224 2.83 1.22 -4.88
N ALA A 225 1.68 1.57 -5.43
CA ALA A 225 1.56 2.41 -6.62
C ALA A 225 0.39 3.37 -6.48
N GLY A 226 0.57 4.61 -6.90
CA GLY A 226 -0.49 5.62 -6.95
C GLY A 226 -0.90 5.93 -8.38
N ASP A 227 -2.17 6.21 -8.61
CA ASP A 227 -2.60 6.66 -9.94
C ASP A 227 -2.04 8.06 -10.27
N CYS A 228 -1.84 8.28 -11.55
CA CYS A 228 -1.28 9.53 -12.06
C CYS A 228 -2.39 10.49 -12.48
N PRO A 229 -2.34 11.77 -12.06
CA PRO A 229 -3.31 12.78 -12.49
C PRO A 229 -3.37 12.97 -14.00
N ALA A 230 -2.25 12.75 -14.71
CA ALA A 230 -2.14 13.03 -16.14
C ALA A 230 -2.58 11.89 -17.06
N CYS A 231 -2.53 10.63 -16.59
CA CYS A 231 -2.84 9.47 -17.44
C CYS A 231 -3.83 8.47 -16.83
N ASP A 232 -4.25 8.68 -15.59
CA ASP A 232 -5.20 7.83 -14.85
C ASP A 232 -4.78 6.35 -14.72
N LEU A 233 -3.46 6.09 -14.82
CA LEU A 233 -2.85 4.79 -14.63
C LEU A 233 -1.99 4.80 -13.38
N PHE A 234 -1.81 3.64 -12.75
CA PHE A 234 -0.89 3.51 -11.62
C PHE A 234 0.55 3.60 -12.12
N HIS A 235 1.31 4.54 -11.60
CA HIS A 235 2.74 4.61 -11.83
C HIS A 235 3.48 3.77 -10.78
N VAL A 236 4.37 2.94 -11.25
CA VAL A 236 5.19 2.06 -10.43
C VAL A 236 6.63 2.57 -10.43
N ASP A 237 7.25 2.52 -9.27
CA ASP A 237 8.65 2.89 -9.14
C ASP A 237 9.56 1.76 -9.68
N GLY A 238 10.11 1.95 -10.88
CA GLY A 238 10.98 0.96 -11.52
C GLY A 238 12.35 0.77 -10.84
N GLU A 239 12.74 1.63 -9.88
CA GLU A 239 13.94 1.41 -9.06
C GLU A 239 13.66 0.44 -7.91
N LEU A 240 12.40 0.39 -7.43
CA LEU A 240 11.98 -0.42 -6.30
C LEU A 240 11.35 -1.74 -6.72
N TYR A 241 10.72 -1.79 -7.91
CA TYR A 241 9.91 -2.94 -8.33
C TYR A 241 10.20 -3.38 -9.75
N ASP A 242 10.22 -4.69 -9.96
CA ASP A 242 10.12 -5.32 -11.28
C ASP A 242 8.69 -5.79 -11.51
N LEU A 243 8.16 -5.53 -12.70
CA LEU A 243 6.84 -5.98 -13.13
C LEU A 243 6.96 -7.04 -14.22
N GLU A 244 6.19 -8.11 -14.10
CA GLU A 244 6.13 -9.19 -15.07
C GLU A 244 4.67 -9.49 -15.41
N PRO A 245 4.28 -9.44 -16.70
CA PRO A 245 2.94 -9.86 -17.09
C PRO A 245 2.76 -11.36 -16.88
N LEU A 246 1.62 -11.75 -16.30
CA LEU A 246 1.20 -13.13 -16.13
C LEU A 246 0.09 -13.50 -17.12
N PRO A 247 -0.11 -14.80 -17.41
CA PRO A 247 -1.28 -15.27 -18.14
C PRO A 247 -2.58 -14.84 -17.47
N GLY A 248 -3.59 -14.48 -18.26
CA GLY A 248 -4.91 -14.10 -17.73
C GLY A 248 -5.09 -12.61 -17.44
N GLY A 249 -4.12 -11.76 -17.77
CA GLY A 249 -4.21 -10.30 -17.53
C GLY A 249 -3.84 -9.89 -16.12
N GLU A 250 -3.06 -10.72 -15.44
CA GLU A 250 -2.47 -10.39 -14.12
C GLU A 250 -1.05 -9.86 -14.26
N THR A 251 -0.54 -9.27 -13.20
CA THR A 251 0.85 -8.82 -13.10
C THR A 251 1.48 -9.37 -11.84
N ALA A 252 2.67 -9.95 -11.98
CA ALA A 252 3.53 -10.24 -10.85
C ALA A 252 4.47 -9.06 -10.57
N VAL A 253 4.71 -8.81 -9.30
CA VAL A 253 5.70 -7.86 -8.82
C VAL A 253 6.82 -8.59 -8.07
N THR A 254 8.05 -8.14 -8.31
CA THR A 254 9.22 -8.51 -7.51
C THR A 254 9.76 -7.26 -6.85
N THR A 255 9.87 -7.28 -5.53
CA THR A 255 10.39 -6.17 -4.74
C THR A 255 11.90 -6.25 -4.66
N ARG A 256 12.61 -5.24 -5.16
CA ARG A 256 14.07 -5.25 -5.28
C ARG A 256 14.80 -5.03 -3.97
N PHE A 257 14.20 -4.32 -3.04
CA PHE A 257 14.83 -3.90 -1.78
C PHE A 257 14.57 -4.85 -0.60
N ALA A 258 13.54 -5.68 -0.66
CA ALA A 258 13.16 -6.55 0.44
C ALA A 258 14.03 -7.82 0.45
N ALA A 259 15.11 -7.80 1.22
CA ALA A 259 15.99 -8.95 1.43
C ALA A 259 15.66 -9.73 2.71
N THR A 260 15.15 -9.05 3.74
CA THR A 260 14.70 -9.64 5.01
C THR A 260 13.52 -10.57 4.79
N THR A 261 12.48 -10.08 4.13
CA THR A 261 11.35 -10.89 3.64
C THR A 261 11.23 -10.72 2.14
N PRO A 262 11.98 -11.48 1.33
CA PRO A 262 11.97 -11.30 -0.11
C PRO A 262 10.61 -11.62 -0.72
N ALA A 263 10.11 -10.73 -1.57
CA ALA A 263 8.89 -10.93 -2.32
C ALA A 263 9.22 -11.01 -3.82
N VAL A 264 9.23 -12.23 -4.35
CA VAL A 264 9.56 -12.52 -5.74
C VAL A 264 8.33 -13.07 -6.44
N ARG A 265 7.87 -12.39 -7.51
CA ARG A 265 6.73 -12.77 -8.34
C ARG A 265 5.39 -12.87 -7.58
N TYR A 266 5.14 -11.92 -6.68
CA TYR A 266 3.84 -11.77 -6.04
C TYR A 266 2.79 -11.30 -7.05
N SER A 267 1.66 -12.02 -7.19
CA SER A 267 0.55 -11.59 -8.06
C SER A 267 -0.22 -10.44 -7.44
N LEU A 268 -0.31 -9.33 -8.16
CA LEU A 268 -1.12 -8.17 -7.78
C LEU A 268 -2.62 -8.36 -8.10
N GLY A 269 -2.99 -9.49 -8.73
CA GLY A 269 -4.33 -9.71 -9.25
C GLY A 269 -4.54 -9.05 -10.62
N PRO A 270 -5.78 -8.59 -10.94
CA PRO A 270 -6.16 -8.15 -12.27
C PRO A 270 -5.58 -6.77 -12.63
N ALA A 271 -4.29 -6.73 -12.83
CA ALA A 271 -3.53 -5.56 -13.23
C ALA A 271 -2.70 -5.85 -14.49
N GLU A 272 -2.80 -5.00 -15.49
CA GLU A 272 -2.12 -5.15 -16.77
C GLU A 272 -0.99 -4.13 -16.91
N PRO A 273 0.25 -4.54 -17.24
CA PRO A 273 1.31 -3.60 -17.55
C PRO A 273 0.96 -2.82 -18.82
N VAL A 274 1.11 -1.51 -18.76
CA VAL A 274 0.84 -0.62 -19.91
C VAL A 274 2.16 -0.05 -20.42
N PRO A 275 2.38 0.01 -21.76
CA PRO A 275 3.59 0.62 -22.32
C PRO A 275 3.84 2.02 -21.78
N ALA A 276 5.12 2.41 -21.65
CA ALA A 276 5.54 3.75 -21.24
C ALA A 276 4.90 4.85 -22.12
N GLY A 277 4.87 6.10 -21.65
CA GLY A 277 4.32 7.21 -22.42
C GLY A 277 3.35 8.09 -21.65
N CYS A 278 3.51 8.22 -20.30
CA CYS A 278 2.84 9.27 -19.55
C CYS A 278 3.43 10.64 -19.92
N PRO A 279 2.60 11.69 -20.11
CA PRO A 279 3.11 13.04 -20.42
C PRO A 279 4.05 13.61 -19.34
N GLU A 280 3.85 13.27 -18.08
CA GLU A 280 4.64 13.79 -16.95
C GLU A 280 5.86 12.90 -16.64
N GLU A 281 5.72 11.58 -16.77
CA GLU A 281 6.77 10.60 -16.49
C GLU A 281 6.83 9.58 -17.65
N PRO A 282 7.46 9.93 -18.79
CA PRO A 282 7.41 9.10 -20.02
C PRO A 282 7.94 7.68 -19.85
N ASP A 283 8.95 7.51 -19.00
CA ASP A 283 9.65 6.23 -18.82
C ASP A 283 9.16 5.41 -17.61
N ALA A 284 8.23 5.95 -16.81
CA ALA A 284 7.74 5.25 -15.64
C ALA A 284 6.95 3.98 -16.03
N PRO A 285 7.24 2.82 -15.43
CA PRO A 285 6.40 1.63 -15.55
C PRO A 285 4.98 1.92 -15.06
N ARG A 286 3.98 1.40 -15.77
CA ARG A 286 2.58 1.70 -15.47
C ARG A 286 1.72 0.46 -15.44
N LEU A 287 0.68 0.49 -14.61
CA LEU A 287 -0.34 -0.55 -14.52
C LEU A 287 -1.73 0.03 -14.77
N ARG A 288 -2.56 -0.75 -15.47
CA ARG A 288 -4.00 -0.57 -15.52
C ARG A 288 -4.65 -1.64 -14.65
N TRP A 289 -5.47 -1.21 -13.71
CA TRP A 289 -6.33 -2.13 -12.98
C TRP A 289 -7.53 -2.49 -13.87
N LEU A 290 -7.86 -3.80 -13.96
CA LEU A 290 -8.91 -4.32 -14.82
C LEU A 290 -10.26 -4.47 -14.12
#